data_4b1b1a7d5e4263e6c901f5a4913f3747
#
_entry.id   4b1b1a7d5e4263e6c901f5a4913f3747
#
_cell.length_a   1.000
_cell.length_b   1.000
_cell.length_c   1.000
_cell.angle_alpha   90.00
_cell.angle_beta   90.00
_cell.angle_gamma   90.00
#
_symmetry.space_group_name_H-M   'P 1'
#
loop_
_entity.id
_entity.type
_entity.pdbx_description
1 polymer ?
#
loop_
_entity_poly.entity_id
_entity_poly.type
_entity_poly.pdbx_seq_one_letter_code
_entity_poly.pdbx_strand_id
1 'polypeptide(L)'
;MKTRFALAARPALTALAASLVAVLPACQRDLPPDATYRALVRAAADRDEAAAWNLLSSATQKRLEERARVAAAAAPGVVPASARSMLVGDAALAVRPPSSITAVETGPDRAVLRVEAPDSPTRDVVLVREGGVWRVDLPPAI
;
A
#
# COMPACT_ATOMS: atom_id res chain seq x y z
N MET A 1 -40.30 -12.91 71.96
CA MET A 1 -39.73 -13.76 70.92
C MET A 1 -39.42 -12.85 69.70
N LYS A 2 -38.14 -12.57 69.45
CA LYS A 2 -37.68 -11.70 68.36
C LYS A 2 -36.75 -12.51 67.48
N THR A 3 -37.26 -12.91 66.33
CA THR A 3 -36.49 -13.64 65.31
C THR A 3 -35.78 -12.63 64.38
N ARG A 4 -34.44 -12.60 64.41
CA ARG A 4 -33.63 -11.78 63.54
C ARG A 4 -33.26 -12.61 62.31
N PHE A 5 -33.72 -12.18 61.13
CA PHE A 5 -33.27 -12.70 59.83
C PHE A 5 -31.99 -11.94 59.43
N ALA A 6 -30.89 -12.67 59.34
CA ALA A 6 -29.62 -12.18 58.81
C ALA A 6 -29.66 -12.33 57.26
N LEU A 7 -29.58 -11.21 56.56
CA LEU A 7 -29.48 -11.18 55.10
C LEU A 7 -27.98 -11.25 54.72
N ALA A 8 -27.60 -12.39 54.14
CA ALA A 8 -26.23 -12.60 53.67
C ALA A 8 -26.10 -11.97 52.26
N ALA A 9 -25.29 -10.92 52.15
CA ALA A 9 -24.89 -10.31 50.90
C ALA A 9 -23.82 -11.18 50.21
N ARG A 10 -24.09 -11.65 48.99
CA ARG A 10 -23.13 -12.33 48.13
C ARG A 10 -22.43 -11.27 47.26
N PRO A 11 -21.08 -11.19 47.24
CA PRO A 11 -20.39 -10.38 46.28
C PRO A 11 -20.37 -11.08 44.89
N ALA A 12 -20.92 -10.43 43.88
CA ALA A 12 -20.79 -10.85 42.50
C ALA A 12 -19.38 -10.50 42.00
N LEU A 13 -18.56 -11.51 41.77
CA LEU A 13 -17.28 -11.37 41.07
C LEU A 13 -17.60 -11.21 39.55
N THR A 14 -17.55 -10.00 39.07
CA THR A 14 -17.53 -9.71 37.62
C THR A 14 -16.14 -9.97 37.08
N ALA A 15 -15.97 -11.11 36.43
CA ALA A 15 -14.73 -11.43 35.70
C ALA A 15 -14.72 -10.61 34.38
N LEU A 16 -13.84 -9.59 34.33
CA LEU A 16 -13.56 -8.81 33.14
C LEU A 16 -12.67 -9.64 32.22
N ALA A 17 -13.24 -10.31 31.23
CA ALA A 17 -12.50 -11.01 30.18
C ALA A 17 -11.88 -9.98 29.23
N ALA A 18 -10.61 -9.66 29.42
CA ALA A 18 -9.82 -8.87 28.48
C ALA A 18 -9.56 -9.72 27.23
N SER A 19 -10.35 -9.50 26.17
CA SER A 19 -10.11 -10.09 24.85
C SER A 19 -8.87 -9.44 24.23
N LEU A 20 -7.75 -10.15 24.29
CA LEU A 20 -6.50 -9.80 23.61
C LEU A 20 -6.72 -10.04 22.11
N VAL A 21 -7.09 -9.00 21.36
CA VAL A 21 -7.11 -9.06 19.90
C VAL A 21 -5.66 -9.09 19.43
N ALA A 22 -5.17 -10.30 19.14
CA ALA A 22 -3.90 -10.49 18.47
C ALA A 22 -4.01 -9.92 17.08
N VAL A 23 -3.49 -8.70 16.86
CA VAL A 23 -3.27 -8.14 15.51
C VAL A 23 -2.15 -8.97 14.90
N LEU A 24 -2.53 -10.02 14.16
CA LEU A 24 -1.59 -10.77 13.33
C LEU A 24 -1.03 -9.78 12.29
N PRO A 25 0.30 -9.60 12.22
CA PRO A 25 0.88 -8.89 11.09
C PRO A 25 0.42 -9.63 9.84
N ALA A 26 -0.33 -8.94 8.97
CA ALA A 26 -0.67 -9.47 7.66
C ALA A 26 0.67 -9.81 6.99
N CYS A 27 0.99 -11.10 6.90
CA CYS A 27 2.14 -11.58 6.17
C CYS A 27 1.99 -11.05 4.74
N GLN A 28 2.70 -9.98 4.41
CA GLN A 28 2.86 -9.57 3.03
C GLN A 28 3.54 -10.73 2.34
N ARG A 29 2.75 -11.50 1.58
CA ARG A 29 3.29 -12.61 0.80
C ARG A 29 4.36 -12.03 -0.12
N ASP A 30 5.52 -12.65 -0.15
CA ASP A 30 6.58 -12.32 -1.09
C ASP A 30 6.07 -12.67 -2.50
N LEU A 31 5.43 -11.69 -3.12
CA LEU A 31 4.92 -11.81 -4.49
C LEU A 31 6.12 -11.72 -5.45
N PRO A 32 6.18 -12.53 -6.51
CA PRO A 32 7.17 -12.35 -7.55
C PRO A 32 7.01 -10.98 -8.24
N PRO A 33 8.05 -10.47 -8.93
CA PRO A 33 8.05 -9.13 -9.50
C PRO A 33 6.85 -8.82 -10.39
N ASP A 34 6.48 -9.73 -11.28
CA ASP A 34 5.35 -9.57 -12.20
C ASP A 34 4.00 -9.50 -11.45
N ALA A 35 3.83 -10.34 -10.42
CA ALA A 35 2.64 -10.31 -9.58
C ALA A 35 2.56 -9.03 -8.73
N THR A 36 3.71 -8.51 -8.25
CA THR A 36 3.79 -7.23 -7.54
C THR A 36 3.35 -6.07 -8.44
N TYR A 37 3.83 -6.05 -9.68
CA TYR A 37 3.42 -5.02 -10.63
C TYR A 37 1.92 -5.12 -10.98
N ARG A 38 1.39 -6.34 -11.20
CA ARG A 38 -0.05 -6.55 -11.44
C ARG A 38 -0.90 -6.10 -10.24
N ALA A 39 -0.40 -6.32 -9.01
CA ALA A 39 -1.08 -5.87 -7.79
C ALA A 39 -1.14 -4.33 -7.73
N LEU A 40 -0.04 -3.62 -8.12
CA LEU A 40 -0.04 -2.17 -8.21
C LEU A 40 -1.06 -1.66 -9.23
N VAL A 41 -1.09 -2.25 -10.43
CA VAL A 41 -2.05 -1.88 -11.48
C VAL A 41 -3.49 -2.06 -11.00
N ARG A 42 -3.77 -3.17 -10.32
CA ARG A 42 -5.11 -3.44 -9.76
C ARG A 42 -5.45 -2.42 -8.67
N ALA A 43 -4.57 -2.20 -7.69
CA ALA A 43 -4.81 -1.23 -6.62
C ALA A 43 -5.08 0.18 -7.18
N ALA A 44 -4.34 0.58 -8.23
CA ALA A 44 -4.59 1.85 -8.92
C ALA A 44 -5.95 1.89 -9.62
N ALA A 45 -6.36 0.81 -10.29
CA ALA A 45 -7.68 0.70 -10.95
C ALA A 45 -8.82 0.74 -9.92
N ASP A 46 -8.63 0.09 -8.78
CA ASP A 46 -9.60 0.05 -7.68
C ASP A 46 -9.60 1.34 -6.83
N ARG A 47 -8.69 2.28 -7.13
CA ARG A 47 -8.43 3.51 -6.35
C ARG A 47 -8.09 3.22 -4.88
N ASP A 48 -7.46 2.10 -4.62
CA ASP A 48 -6.93 1.76 -3.30
C ASP A 48 -5.55 2.42 -3.10
N GLU A 49 -5.59 3.68 -2.63
CA GLU A 49 -4.38 4.48 -2.39
C GLU A 49 -3.41 3.80 -1.42
N ALA A 50 -3.93 3.15 -0.39
CA ALA A 50 -3.11 2.51 0.64
C ALA A 50 -2.39 1.28 0.09
N ALA A 51 -3.11 0.42 -0.64
CA ALA A 51 -2.52 -0.76 -1.27
C ALA A 51 -1.51 -0.34 -2.34
N ALA A 52 -1.85 0.62 -3.22
CA ALA A 52 -0.94 1.13 -4.24
C ALA A 52 0.33 1.72 -3.62
N TRP A 53 0.19 2.54 -2.58
CA TRP A 53 1.32 3.14 -1.86
C TRP A 53 2.29 2.10 -1.30
N ASN A 54 1.74 1.05 -0.68
CA ASN A 54 2.52 -0.01 -0.06
C ASN A 54 3.28 -0.89 -1.08
N LEU A 55 2.94 -0.84 -2.35
CA LEU A 55 3.62 -1.56 -3.43
C LEU A 55 4.75 -0.75 -4.08
N LEU A 56 4.91 0.53 -3.73
CA LEU A 56 5.97 1.38 -4.23
C LEU A 56 7.25 1.26 -3.39
N SER A 57 8.40 1.48 -4.03
CA SER A 57 9.69 1.58 -3.35
C SER A 57 9.72 2.81 -2.42
N SER A 58 10.53 2.74 -1.37
CA SER A 58 10.76 3.87 -0.46
C SER A 58 11.31 5.09 -1.19
N ALA A 59 12.13 4.89 -2.22
CA ALA A 59 12.65 5.95 -3.07
C ALA A 59 11.53 6.63 -3.88
N THR A 60 10.62 5.85 -4.45
CA THR A 60 9.45 6.39 -5.17
C THR A 60 8.52 7.15 -4.22
N GLN A 61 8.24 6.60 -3.04
CA GLN A 61 7.41 7.26 -2.04
C GLN A 61 7.96 8.63 -1.66
N LYS A 62 9.26 8.72 -1.35
CA LYS A 62 9.92 10.00 -1.03
C LYS A 62 9.83 11.03 -2.17
N ARG A 63 10.02 10.59 -3.42
CA ARG A 63 9.89 11.48 -4.58
C ARG A 63 8.46 12.01 -4.74
N LEU A 64 7.46 11.16 -4.51
CA LEU A 64 6.04 11.57 -4.58
C LEU A 64 5.67 12.51 -3.43
N GLU A 65 6.15 12.28 -2.22
CA GLU A 65 5.96 13.17 -1.07
C GLU A 65 6.56 14.55 -1.33
N GLU A 66 7.79 14.61 -1.83
CA GLU A 66 8.43 15.88 -2.18
C GLU A 66 7.68 16.61 -3.30
N ARG A 67 7.25 15.89 -4.33
CA ARG A 67 6.44 16.47 -5.42
C ARG A 67 5.11 17.03 -4.90
N ALA A 68 4.42 16.31 -4.02
CA ALA A 68 3.18 16.77 -3.40
C ALA A 68 3.41 18.04 -2.57
N ARG A 69 4.50 18.07 -1.79
CA ARG A 69 4.87 19.24 -0.99
C ARG A 69 5.13 20.47 -1.87
N VAL A 70 5.89 20.31 -2.95
CA VAL A 70 6.19 21.40 -3.89
C VAL A 70 4.92 21.89 -4.59
N ALA A 71 4.07 20.98 -5.03
CA ALA A 71 2.81 21.32 -5.70
C ALA A 71 1.85 22.05 -4.76
N ALA A 72 1.70 21.59 -3.52
CA ALA A 72 0.86 22.24 -2.51
C ALA A 72 1.38 23.63 -2.14
N ALA A 73 2.71 23.83 -2.12
CA ALA A 73 3.30 25.14 -1.89
C ALA A 73 3.05 26.11 -3.06
N ALA A 74 3.06 25.60 -4.30
CA ALA A 74 2.80 26.41 -5.50
C ALA A 74 1.32 26.79 -5.67
N ALA A 75 0.38 25.96 -5.20
CA ALA A 75 -1.06 26.17 -5.33
C ALA A 75 -1.78 25.82 -4.01
N PRO A 76 -1.65 26.63 -2.95
CA PRO A 76 -2.26 26.37 -1.65
C PRO A 76 -3.79 26.23 -1.75
N GLY A 77 -4.34 25.15 -1.20
CA GLY A 77 -5.78 24.89 -1.19
C GLY A 77 -6.37 24.36 -2.50
N VAL A 78 -5.60 24.28 -3.57
CA VAL A 78 -6.04 23.73 -4.87
C VAL A 78 -5.54 22.30 -5.06
N VAL A 79 -4.30 22.02 -4.68
CA VAL A 79 -3.68 20.70 -4.83
C VAL A 79 -3.69 20.00 -3.47
N PRO A 80 -4.14 18.73 -3.41
CA PRO A 80 -4.03 17.94 -2.18
C PRO A 80 -2.55 17.81 -1.76
N ALA A 81 -2.26 18.09 -0.50
CA ALA A 81 -0.90 17.94 0.05
C ALA A 81 -0.50 16.46 0.26
N SER A 82 -1.39 15.52 -0.07
CA SER A 82 -1.17 14.08 0.09
C SER A 82 -0.59 13.48 -1.18
N ALA A 83 0.64 12.96 -1.07
CA ALA A 83 1.27 12.19 -2.14
C ALA A 83 0.45 10.95 -2.56
N ARG A 84 -0.26 10.34 -1.63
CA ARG A 84 -1.12 9.17 -1.88
C ARG A 84 -2.30 9.53 -2.77
N SER A 85 -2.99 10.64 -2.47
CA SER A 85 -4.12 11.11 -3.28
C SER A 85 -3.68 11.50 -4.69
N MET A 86 -2.46 12.04 -4.84
CA MET A 86 -1.89 12.35 -6.16
C MET A 86 -1.60 11.08 -6.97
N LEU A 87 -1.23 9.99 -6.30
CA LEU A 87 -0.89 8.72 -6.95
C LEU A 87 -2.08 8.14 -7.73
N VAL A 88 -3.29 8.23 -7.20
CA VAL A 88 -4.52 7.68 -7.80
C VAL A 88 -5.23 8.70 -8.69
N GLY A 89 -4.99 9.99 -8.43
CA GLY A 89 -5.54 11.10 -9.24
C GLY A 89 -4.71 11.44 -10.47
N ASP A 90 -3.45 11.04 -10.50
CA ASP A 90 -2.54 11.35 -11.60
C ASP A 90 -2.77 10.37 -12.75
N ALA A 91 -2.98 10.91 -13.95
CA ALA A 91 -3.09 10.14 -15.20
C ALA A 91 -1.88 9.21 -15.46
N ALA A 92 -0.76 9.43 -14.77
CA ALA A 92 0.41 8.56 -14.81
C ALA A 92 0.14 7.15 -14.25
N LEU A 93 -0.87 6.99 -13.41
CA LEU A 93 -1.34 5.69 -12.91
C LEU A 93 -2.71 5.28 -13.48
N ALA A 94 -3.27 6.04 -14.40
CA ALA A 94 -4.34 5.55 -15.28
C ALA A 94 -3.78 4.41 -16.16
N VAL A 95 -3.21 3.42 -15.46
CA VAL A 95 -2.52 2.28 -16.06
C VAL A 95 -3.58 1.37 -16.64
N ARG A 96 -3.71 1.39 -17.95
CA ARG A 96 -4.48 0.35 -18.64
C ARG A 96 -3.90 -1.01 -18.24
N PRO A 97 -4.75 -2.04 -18.04
CA PRO A 97 -4.25 -3.37 -17.76
C PRO A 97 -3.22 -3.78 -18.80
N PRO A 98 -2.05 -4.26 -18.39
CA PRO A 98 -1.03 -4.71 -19.32
C PRO A 98 -1.53 -5.91 -20.12
N SER A 99 -1.27 -5.91 -21.41
CA SER A 99 -1.50 -7.06 -22.29
C SER A 99 -0.40 -8.10 -22.14
N SER A 100 0.82 -7.66 -21.85
CA SER A 100 1.98 -8.52 -21.65
C SER A 100 2.90 -7.96 -20.57
N ILE A 101 3.49 -8.85 -19.77
CA ILE A 101 4.57 -8.54 -18.82
C ILE A 101 5.64 -9.62 -18.98
N THR A 102 6.82 -9.21 -19.36
CA THR A 102 7.97 -10.11 -19.55
C THR A 102 9.13 -9.68 -18.66
N ALA A 103 9.70 -10.60 -17.89
CA ALA A 103 10.92 -10.32 -17.14
C ALA A 103 12.10 -10.21 -18.10
N VAL A 104 12.76 -9.05 -18.13
CA VAL A 104 13.96 -8.79 -18.94
C VAL A 104 15.21 -9.07 -18.13
N GLU A 105 15.17 -8.73 -16.85
CA GLU A 105 16.25 -8.96 -15.89
C GLU A 105 15.64 -9.40 -14.56
N THR A 106 16.23 -10.40 -13.92
CA THR A 106 15.83 -10.82 -12.57
C THR A 106 17.07 -11.18 -11.78
N GLY A 107 17.42 -10.28 -10.85
CA GLY A 107 18.48 -10.47 -9.86
C GLY A 107 17.90 -10.68 -8.46
N PRO A 108 18.75 -10.83 -7.44
CA PRO A 108 18.30 -11.04 -6.06
C PRO A 108 17.54 -9.85 -5.48
N ASP A 109 17.95 -8.62 -5.83
CA ASP A 109 17.39 -7.39 -5.25
C ASP A 109 16.85 -6.39 -6.28
N ARG A 110 16.95 -6.73 -7.56
CA ARG A 110 16.49 -5.90 -8.67
C ARG A 110 15.89 -6.75 -9.78
N ALA A 111 14.76 -6.33 -10.30
CA ALA A 111 14.17 -6.89 -11.50
C ALA A 111 13.74 -5.78 -12.46
N VAL A 112 13.79 -6.08 -13.76
CA VAL A 112 13.26 -5.22 -14.82
C VAL A 112 12.20 -6.00 -15.57
N LEU A 113 11.01 -5.43 -15.64
CA LEU A 113 9.89 -5.98 -16.38
C LEU A 113 9.62 -5.12 -17.62
N ARG A 114 9.52 -5.76 -18.76
CA ARG A 114 8.97 -5.12 -19.97
C ARG A 114 7.47 -5.26 -19.98
N VAL A 115 6.79 -4.13 -20.06
CA VAL A 115 5.34 -4.03 -19.97
C VAL A 115 4.79 -3.47 -21.26
N GLU A 116 3.85 -4.20 -21.84
CA GLU A 116 3.08 -3.79 -23.02
C GLU A 116 1.63 -3.55 -22.62
N ALA A 117 1.01 -2.52 -23.12
CA ALA A 117 -0.40 -2.24 -22.95
C ALA A 117 -0.99 -1.73 -24.28
N PRO A 118 -2.29 -1.98 -24.55
CA PRO A 118 -2.94 -1.48 -25.76
C PRO A 118 -2.80 0.03 -25.87
N ASP A 119 -2.48 0.51 -27.06
CA ASP A 119 -2.37 1.95 -27.37
C ASP A 119 -1.36 2.74 -26.50
N SER A 120 -0.38 2.06 -25.96
CA SER A 120 0.69 2.66 -25.15
C SER A 120 2.05 2.13 -25.59
N PRO A 121 3.10 2.96 -25.54
CA PRO A 121 4.44 2.48 -25.85
C PRO A 121 4.88 1.42 -24.84
N THR A 122 5.63 0.44 -25.31
CA THR A 122 6.31 -0.53 -24.45
C THR A 122 7.22 0.20 -23.49
N ARG A 123 7.20 -0.18 -22.20
CA ARG A 123 8.01 0.44 -21.18
C ARG A 123 8.68 -0.60 -20.28
N ASP A 124 9.84 -0.27 -19.81
CA ASP A 124 10.53 -1.06 -18.79
C ASP A 124 10.18 -0.51 -17.39
N VAL A 125 9.82 -1.41 -16.49
CA VAL A 125 9.46 -1.12 -15.11
C VAL A 125 10.48 -1.78 -14.20
N VAL A 126 11.08 -0.98 -13.33
CA VAL A 126 12.07 -1.46 -12.36
C VAL A 126 11.37 -1.85 -11.07
N LEU A 127 11.75 -2.98 -10.51
CA LEU A 127 11.40 -3.38 -9.16
C LEU A 127 12.67 -3.56 -8.33
N VAL A 128 12.57 -3.21 -7.06
CA VAL A 128 13.64 -3.39 -6.07
C VAL A 128 13.12 -4.22 -4.91
N ARG A 129 14.01 -4.97 -4.26
CA ARG A 129 13.65 -5.76 -3.10
C ARG A 129 13.98 -4.99 -1.82
N GLU A 130 12.97 -4.66 -1.04
CA GLU A 130 13.09 -3.92 0.22
C GLU A 130 12.51 -4.77 1.36
N GLY A 131 13.34 -5.09 2.36
CA GLY A 131 12.90 -5.93 3.48
C GLY A 131 12.41 -7.33 3.07
N GLY A 132 12.97 -7.89 1.99
CA GLY A 132 12.58 -9.19 1.46
C GLY A 132 11.35 -9.17 0.54
N VAL A 133 10.74 -8.01 0.30
CA VAL A 133 9.52 -7.84 -0.51
C VAL A 133 9.81 -7.00 -1.75
N TRP A 134 9.28 -7.41 -2.90
CA TRP A 134 9.39 -6.64 -4.13
C TRP A 134 8.54 -5.37 -4.09
N ARG A 135 9.13 -4.25 -4.54
CA ARG A 135 8.52 -2.92 -4.62
C ARG A 135 8.74 -2.33 -6.00
N VAL A 136 7.74 -1.64 -6.52
CA VAL A 136 7.86 -0.96 -7.83
C VAL A 136 8.60 0.35 -7.65
N ASP A 137 9.69 0.52 -8.40
CA ASP A 137 10.46 1.77 -8.44
C ASP A 137 10.11 2.53 -9.72
N LEU A 138 9.24 3.52 -9.59
CA LEU A 138 8.83 4.37 -10.71
C LEU A 138 9.98 5.31 -11.08
N PRO A 139 10.24 5.55 -12.37
CA PRO A 139 11.22 6.54 -12.78
C PRO A 139 10.81 7.94 -12.30
N PRO A 140 11.76 8.86 -12.09
CA PRO A 140 11.43 10.26 -11.92
C PRO A 140 10.64 10.72 -13.15
N ALA A 141 9.50 11.39 -12.93
CA ALA A 141 8.76 11.99 -14.03
C ALA A 141 9.65 13.06 -14.69
N ILE A 142 9.85 12.93 -15.98
CA ILE A 142 10.57 13.90 -16.81
C ILE A 142 9.73 15.17 -16.94
#